data_a84d079a7eee2be331ad0bfeb283636b
#
_entry.id   a84d079a7eee2be331ad0bfeb283636b
#
_cell.length_a   1.000
_cell.length_b   1.000
_cell.length_c   1.000
_cell.angle_alpha   90.00
_cell.angle_beta   90.00
_cell.angle_gamma   90.00
#
_symmetry.space_group_name_H-M   'P 1'
#
loop_
_entity.id
_entity.type
_entity.pdbx_description
1 polymer ?
#
loop_
_entity_poly.entity_id
_entity_poly.type
_entity_poly.pdbx_seq_one_letter_code
_entity_poly.pdbx_strand_id
1 'polypeptide(L)' 'MSKTDKKSFIVYSQKMAGYLMQRGFVLIDMQPDLKKTGRNVFFFNDTPQLKLAIDEYMSR' A
#
# COMPACT_ATOMS: atom_id res chain seq x y z
N MET A 1 4.41 20.37 3.70
CA MET A 1 4.55 19.78 3.77
C MET A 1 4.24 19.14 3.86
N SER A 2 4.02 18.96 3.89
CA SER A 2 3.92 18.28 4.11
C SER A 2 3.64 17.59 4.07
N LYS A 3 3.38 17.45 3.64
CA LYS A 3 3.25 16.48 3.52
C LYS A 3 3.31 15.37 4.11
N THR A 4 3.98 15.23 4.30
CA THR A 4 4.29 14.10 5.06
C THR A 4 3.43 13.82 6.20
N ASP A 5 2.76 14.77 6.66
CA ASP A 5 1.86 14.51 7.74
C ASP A 5 0.64 13.79 7.26
N LYS A 6 0.48 13.67 5.99
CA LYS A 6 -0.56 12.80 5.52
C LYS A 6 -0.22 11.38 5.78
N LYS A 7 -1.16 10.63 6.25
CA LYS A 7 -0.92 9.25 6.58
C LYS A 7 -0.77 8.42 5.33
N SER A 8 0.27 7.63 5.30
CA SER A 8 0.44 6.65 4.25
C SER A 8 0.37 5.27 4.86
N PHE A 9 -0.23 4.38 4.15
CA PHE A 9 -0.28 2.98 4.55
C PHE A 9 0.77 2.24 3.76
N ILE A 10 1.64 1.53 4.46
CA ILE A 10 2.75 0.84 3.82
C ILE A 10 2.36 -0.60 3.57
N VAL A 11 2.47 -1.03 2.32
CA VAL A 11 2.15 -2.38 1.91
C VAL A 11 3.44 -3.05 1.47
N TYR A 12 3.76 -4.18 2.09
CA TYR A 12 4.99 -4.89 1.81
C TYR A 12 4.78 -6.01 0.79
N SER A 13 3.54 -6.36 0.51
CA SER A 13 3.23 -7.45 -0.40
C SER A 13 2.89 -6.91 -1.77
N GLN A 14 3.62 -7.39 -2.77
CA GLN A 14 3.35 -6.99 -4.14
C GLN A 14 1.97 -7.46 -4.58
N LYS A 15 1.57 -8.65 -4.16
CA LYS A 15 0.25 -9.16 -4.51
C LYS A 15 -0.86 -8.30 -3.93
N MET A 16 -0.70 -7.91 -2.69
CA MET A 16 -1.71 -7.05 -2.07
C MET A 16 -1.74 -5.69 -2.74
N ALA A 17 -0.57 -5.14 -3.07
CA ALA A 17 -0.52 -3.85 -3.75
C ALA A 17 -1.24 -3.94 -5.10
N GLY A 18 -1.01 -5.02 -5.84
CA GLY A 18 -1.71 -5.21 -7.11
C GLY A 18 -3.20 -5.33 -6.93
N TYR A 19 -3.63 -6.05 -5.90
CA TYR A 19 -5.04 -6.18 -5.60
C TYR A 19 -5.66 -4.81 -5.31
N LEU A 20 -4.98 -4.01 -4.51
CA LEU A 20 -5.50 -2.69 -4.17
C LEU A 20 -5.58 -1.78 -5.39
N MET A 21 -4.57 -1.84 -6.25
CA MET A 21 -4.59 -1.02 -7.45
C MET A 21 -5.73 -1.44 -8.38
N GLN A 22 -6.01 -2.74 -8.45
CA GLN A 22 -7.14 -3.20 -9.25
C GLN A 22 -8.47 -2.73 -8.70
N ARG A 23 -8.53 -2.50 -7.40
CA ARG A 23 -9.74 -1.99 -6.77
C ARG A 23 -9.88 -0.49 -6.93
N GLY A 24 -8.92 0.15 -7.57
CA GLY A 24 -9.00 1.58 -7.83
C GLY A 24 -8.22 2.45 -6.86
N PHE A 25 -7.47 1.85 -5.95
CA PHE A 25 -6.64 2.64 -5.05
C PHE A 25 -5.39 3.10 -5.78
N VAL A 26 -5.01 4.34 -5.53
CA VAL A 26 -3.89 4.96 -6.23
C VAL A 26 -2.61 4.76 -5.43
N LEU A 27 -1.59 4.28 -6.11
CA LEU A 27 -0.28 4.15 -5.52
C LEU A 27 0.36 5.53 -5.40
N ILE A 28 0.76 5.90 -4.19
CA ILE A 28 1.41 7.18 -3.97
C ILE A 28 2.88 7.10 -4.32
N ASP A 29 3.55 6.03 -3.87
CA ASP A 29 4.98 5.92 -4.01
C ASP A 29 5.37 4.45 -3.92
N MET A 30 6.53 4.14 -4.43
CA MET A 30 7.09 2.80 -4.35
C MET A 30 8.58 2.95 -4.11
N GLN A 31 9.09 2.24 -3.14
CA GLN A 31 10.50 2.33 -2.80
C GLN A 31 11.07 0.93 -2.60
N PRO A 32 12.36 0.76 -2.84
CA PRO A 32 12.96 -0.54 -2.58
C PRO A 32 12.97 -0.83 -1.09
N ASP A 33 12.77 -2.09 -0.76
CA ASP A 33 12.85 -2.54 0.62
C ASP A 33 14.33 -2.72 0.95
N LEU A 34 14.83 -1.87 1.82
CA LEU A 34 16.26 -1.90 2.15
C LEU A 34 16.66 -3.17 2.88
N LYS A 35 15.71 -3.84 3.48
CA LYS A 35 16.03 -5.05 4.24
C LYS A 35 15.97 -6.31 3.40
N LYS A 36 15.26 -6.25 2.27
CA LYS A 36 15.11 -7.43 1.43
C LYS A 36 15.41 -7.08 -0.01
N THR A 37 16.42 -7.68 -0.52
CA THR A 37 16.85 -7.43 -1.88
C THR A 37 15.78 -7.89 -2.86
N GLY A 38 15.54 -7.10 -3.87
CA GLY A 38 14.62 -7.47 -4.92
C GLY A 38 13.16 -7.25 -4.58
N ARG A 39 12.88 -6.63 -3.44
CA ARG A 39 11.51 -6.35 -3.04
C ARG A 39 11.28 -4.87 -2.94
N ASN A 40 10.02 -4.49 -3.06
CA ASN A 40 9.62 -3.09 -2.95
C ASN A 40 8.55 -2.94 -1.90
N VAL A 41 8.46 -1.74 -1.34
CA VAL A 41 7.35 -1.38 -0.48
C VAL A 41 6.50 -0.35 -1.21
N PHE A 42 5.21 -0.41 -0.97
CA PHE A 42 4.23 0.39 -1.70
C PHE A 42 3.48 1.27 -0.72
N PHE A 43 3.25 2.50 -1.11
CA PHE A 43 2.62 3.50 -0.25
C PHE A 43 1.28 3.90 -0.83
N PHE A 44 0.24 3.78 -0.02
CA PHE A 44 -1.12 4.18 -0.41
C PHE A 44 -1.66 5.17 0.60
N ASN A 45 -2.64 5.96 0.20
CA ASN A 45 -3.34 6.81 1.16
C ASN A 45 -4.05 5.94 2.20
N ASP A 46 -3.86 6.32 3.46
CA ASP A 46 -4.50 5.59 4.55
C ASP A 46 -5.93 6.09 4.69
N THR A 47 -6.85 5.35 4.13
CA THR A 47 -8.27 5.69 4.17
C THR A 47 -9.05 4.52 4.73
N PRO A 48 -10.27 4.77 5.23
CA PRO A 48 -11.10 3.65 5.70
C PRO A 48 -11.40 2.65 4.59
N GLN A 49 -11.60 3.14 3.37
CA GLN A 49 -11.85 2.25 2.25
C GLN A 49 -10.67 1.33 1.99
N LEU A 50 -9.47 1.86 2.11
CA LEU A 50 -8.28 1.05 1.92
C LEU A 50 -8.23 -0.08 2.94
N LYS A 51 -8.53 0.25 4.20
CA LYS A 51 -8.50 -0.76 5.24
C LYS A 51 -9.54 -1.83 5.03
N LEU A 52 -10.72 -1.45 4.54
CA LEU A 52 -11.73 -2.44 4.22
C LEU A 52 -11.28 -3.37 3.10
N ALA A 53 -10.63 -2.82 2.09
CA ALA A 53 -10.15 -3.63 0.99
C ALA A 53 -9.06 -4.61 1.45
N ILE A 54 -8.18 -4.14 2.32
CA ILE A 54 -7.14 -5.00 2.86
C ILE A 54 -7.76 -6.12 3.68
N ASP A 55 -8.75 -5.78 4.48
CA ASP A 55 -9.42 -6.76 5.30
C ASP A 55 -10.08 -7.83 4.45
N GLU A 56 -10.71 -7.44 3.37
CA GLU A 56 -11.28 -8.39 2.43
C GLU A 56 -10.21 -9.29 1.83
N TYR A 57 -9.08 -8.69 1.48
CA TYR A 57 -7.99 -9.46 0.90
C TYR A 57 -7.48 -10.50 1.90
N MET A 58 -7.34 -10.09 3.15
CA MET A 58 -6.79 -10.97 4.17
C MET A 58 -7.74 -12.08 4.57
N SER A 59 -9.02 -11.88 4.37
CA SER A 59 -9.99 -12.89 4.80
C SER A 59 -10.38 -13.88 3.71
N ARG A 60 -9.71 -13.84 2.59
CA ARG A 60 -10.03 -14.74 1.46
C ARG A 60 -9.46 -16.13 1.64
#